data_90955e004a5537157facabac332899b6
#
_entry.id   90955e004a5537157facabac332899b6
#
_cell.length_a   1.000
_cell.length_b   1.000
_cell.length_c   1.000
_cell.angle_alpha   90.00
_cell.angle_beta   90.00
_cell.angle_gamma   90.00
#
_symmetry.space_group_name_H-M   'P 1'
#
loop_
_entity.id
_entity.type
_entity.pdbx_description
1 polymer ?
#
loop_
_entity_poly.entity_id
_entity_poly.type
_entity_poly.pdbx_seq_one_letter_code
_entity_poly.pdbx_strand_id
1 'polypeptide(L)'
;SDFQKTSGLPETGVADKATQELLFSASAKKCPDPNARYPYKLIVDVSEQRVYVYEYANGSYSKLKARFVCSTGKRETPTPLGTYRSTEQINAWHYFRDYNCWAQYAYRISGAYYFHSVLYKVKGGTPTASSVRNLGRRASHGCVRLSVENAKWIYNNCPKGTIVVVRE
;
A
#
# COMPACT_ATOMS: atom_id res chain seq x y z
N SER A 1 -15.80 -17.91 13.70
CA SER A 1 -15.46 -17.55 12.30
C SER A 1 -16.35 -16.40 11.79
N ASP A 2 -15.92 -15.70 10.76
CA ASP A 2 -16.69 -14.55 10.22
C ASP A 2 -18.10 -14.93 9.79
N PHE A 3 -18.29 -16.15 9.26
CA PHE A 3 -19.63 -16.64 8.92
C PHE A 3 -20.51 -16.78 10.15
N GLN A 4 -20.03 -17.42 11.21
CA GLN A 4 -20.80 -17.60 12.46
C GLN A 4 -21.19 -16.26 13.05
N LYS A 5 -20.26 -15.32 13.15
CA LYS A 5 -20.50 -13.96 13.61
C LYS A 5 -21.56 -13.22 12.78
N THR A 6 -21.40 -13.22 11.46
CA THR A 6 -22.33 -12.55 10.52
C THR A 6 -23.73 -13.17 10.57
N SER A 7 -23.81 -14.45 10.89
CA SER A 7 -25.05 -15.23 10.96
C SER A 7 -25.67 -15.27 12.36
N GLY A 8 -25.03 -14.66 13.37
CA GLY A 8 -25.52 -14.66 14.76
C GLY A 8 -25.37 -16.00 15.47
N LEU A 9 -24.45 -16.84 15.00
CA LEU A 9 -24.12 -18.12 15.64
C LEU A 9 -22.95 -17.95 16.63
N PRO A 10 -22.77 -18.85 17.61
CA PRO A 10 -21.59 -18.88 18.46
C PRO A 10 -20.29 -18.99 17.64
N GLU A 11 -19.32 -18.11 17.90
CA GLU A 11 -18.05 -18.02 17.15
C GLU A 11 -17.05 -19.12 17.58
N THR A 12 -17.42 -20.39 17.45
CA THR A 12 -16.62 -21.55 17.88
C THR A 12 -15.46 -21.85 16.92
N GLY A 13 -15.50 -21.36 15.70
CA GLY A 13 -14.56 -21.72 14.62
C GLY A 13 -14.80 -23.12 14.03
N VAL A 14 -15.70 -23.92 14.60
CA VAL A 14 -16.06 -25.25 14.14
C VAL A 14 -17.33 -25.21 13.31
N ALA A 15 -17.34 -25.85 12.16
CA ALA A 15 -18.54 -25.99 11.32
C ALA A 15 -19.44 -27.10 11.90
N ASP A 16 -20.06 -26.83 13.06
CA ASP A 16 -21.05 -27.70 13.66
C ASP A 16 -22.33 -27.83 12.82
N LYS A 17 -23.25 -28.69 13.23
CA LYS A 17 -24.48 -28.96 12.48
C LYS A 17 -25.28 -27.68 12.18
N ALA A 18 -25.46 -26.82 13.18
CA ALA A 18 -26.20 -25.56 13.02
C ALA A 18 -25.50 -24.62 12.02
N THR A 19 -24.18 -24.53 12.08
CA THR A 19 -23.38 -23.75 11.13
C THR A 19 -23.50 -24.30 9.71
N GLN A 20 -23.47 -25.63 9.54
CA GLN A 20 -23.59 -26.26 8.22
C GLN A 20 -25.01 -26.08 7.65
N GLU A 21 -26.06 -26.32 8.43
CA GLU A 21 -27.45 -26.15 8.00
C GLU A 21 -27.70 -24.71 7.51
N LEU A 22 -27.22 -23.72 8.26
CA LEU A 22 -27.39 -22.32 7.88
C LEU A 22 -26.54 -21.96 6.65
N LEU A 23 -25.32 -22.47 6.54
CA LEU A 23 -24.40 -22.20 5.42
C LEU A 23 -24.99 -22.63 4.07
N PHE A 24 -25.72 -23.77 4.06
CA PHE A 24 -26.33 -24.30 2.85
C PHE A 24 -27.81 -23.92 2.68
N SER A 25 -28.34 -23.06 3.55
CA SER A 25 -29.71 -22.58 3.45
C SER A 25 -29.83 -21.36 2.55
N ALA A 26 -31.05 -21.09 2.07
CA ALA A 26 -31.37 -19.86 1.31
C ALA A 26 -31.22 -18.57 2.16
N SER A 27 -31.16 -18.71 3.50
CA SER A 27 -30.98 -17.60 4.44
C SER A 27 -29.51 -17.38 4.82
N ALA A 28 -28.57 -18.08 4.21
CA ALA A 28 -27.14 -17.88 4.43
C ALA A 28 -26.71 -16.44 4.13
N LYS A 29 -26.16 -15.76 5.14
CA LYS A 29 -25.66 -14.39 4.96
C LYS A 29 -24.25 -14.43 4.36
N LYS A 30 -24.03 -13.67 3.30
CA LYS A 30 -22.69 -13.49 2.74
C LYS A 30 -21.82 -12.76 3.75
N CYS A 31 -20.69 -13.36 4.11
CA CYS A 31 -19.71 -12.69 4.95
C CYS A 31 -19.19 -11.42 4.25
N PRO A 32 -19.01 -10.31 5.00
CA PRO A 32 -18.34 -9.14 4.46
C PRO A 32 -16.95 -9.52 3.93
N ASP A 33 -16.63 -9.09 2.73
CA ASP A 33 -15.29 -9.31 2.19
C ASP A 33 -14.27 -8.53 3.03
N PRO A 34 -13.29 -9.19 3.65
CA PRO A 34 -12.29 -8.54 4.49
C PRO A 34 -11.46 -7.50 3.71
N ASN A 35 -11.44 -7.56 2.38
CA ASN A 35 -10.74 -6.60 1.55
C ASN A 35 -11.60 -5.38 1.15
N ALA A 36 -12.92 -5.43 1.32
CA ALA A 36 -13.83 -4.32 0.96
C ALA A 36 -13.47 -2.99 1.65
N ARG A 37 -12.85 -3.02 2.82
CA ARG A 37 -12.37 -1.84 3.55
C ARG A 37 -11.11 -1.21 2.94
N TYR A 38 -10.45 -1.88 1.99
CA TYR A 38 -9.24 -1.39 1.33
C TYR A 38 -9.58 -1.07 -0.12
N PRO A 39 -9.85 0.21 -0.44
CA PRO A 39 -10.34 0.58 -1.78
C PRO A 39 -9.31 0.33 -2.87
N TYR A 40 -8.04 0.23 -2.51
CA TYR A 40 -6.95 0.07 -3.47
C TYR A 40 -5.95 -1.00 -3.06
N LYS A 41 -5.31 -1.60 -4.08
CA LYS A 41 -4.09 -2.41 -4.01
C LYS A 41 -3.01 -1.73 -4.80
N LEU A 42 -1.82 -1.63 -4.24
CA LEU A 42 -0.65 -1.03 -4.88
C LEU A 42 0.28 -2.14 -5.37
N ILE A 43 0.73 -2.05 -6.62
CA ILE A 43 1.77 -2.92 -7.17
C ILE A 43 2.94 -2.04 -7.56
N VAL A 44 4.09 -2.22 -6.91
CA VAL A 44 5.36 -1.60 -7.25
C VAL A 44 6.09 -2.53 -8.19
N ASP A 45 6.21 -2.14 -9.45
CA ASP A 45 7.02 -2.84 -10.46
C ASP A 45 8.41 -2.21 -10.47
N VAL A 46 9.38 -2.96 -9.96
CA VAL A 46 10.76 -2.48 -9.79
C VAL A 46 11.51 -2.47 -11.13
N SER A 47 11.12 -3.31 -12.09
CA SER A 47 11.72 -3.32 -13.42
C SER A 47 11.28 -2.11 -14.24
N GLU A 48 9.99 -1.76 -14.17
CA GLU A 48 9.41 -0.65 -14.92
C GLU A 48 9.51 0.70 -14.20
N GLN A 49 9.88 0.71 -12.91
CA GLN A 49 9.89 1.90 -12.05
C GLN A 49 8.52 2.57 -12.02
N ARG A 50 7.48 1.76 -11.77
CA ARG A 50 6.08 2.18 -11.72
C ARG A 50 5.37 1.67 -10.47
N VAL A 51 4.41 2.45 -10.01
CA VAL A 51 3.40 2.01 -9.05
C VAL A 51 2.07 1.96 -9.78
N TYR A 52 1.49 0.77 -9.85
CA TYR A 52 0.15 0.54 -10.37
C TYR A 52 -0.85 0.53 -9.21
N VAL A 53 -1.92 1.26 -9.37
CA VAL A 53 -3.01 1.35 -8.40
C VAL A 53 -4.22 0.62 -8.96
N TYR A 54 -4.63 -0.46 -8.30
CA TYR A 54 -5.82 -1.21 -8.68
C TYR A 54 -6.95 -0.93 -7.69
N GLU A 55 -8.12 -0.59 -8.22
CA GLU A 55 -9.34 -0.35 -7.46
C GLU A 55 -10.03 -1.69 -7.14
N TYR A 56 -10.53 -1.79 -5.90
CA TYR A 56 -11.34 -2.93 -5.47
C TYR A 56 -12.76 -2.77 -6.01
N ALA A 57 -13.18 -3.71 -6.85
CA ALA A 57 -14.52 -3.75 -7.40
C ALA A 57 -14.95 -5.21 -7.63
N ASN A 58 -16.20 -5.52 -7.35
CA ASN A 58 -16.80 -6.85 -7.59
C ASN A 58 -15.98 -8.02 -7.00
N GLY A 59 -15.45 -7.84 -5.79
CA GLY A 59 -14.70 -8.89 -5.08
C GLY A 59 -13.24 -9.01 -5.47
N SER A 60 -12.70 -8.13 -6.32
CA SER A 60 -11.31 -8.21 -6.80
C SER A 60 -10.66 -6.86 -7.04
N TYR A 61 -9.31 -6.85 -7.11
CA TYR A 61 -8.51 -5.69 -7.52
C TYR A 61 -8.15 -5.81 -9.01
N SER A 62 -9.12 -5.69 -9.89
CA SER A 62 -8.96 -5.90 -11.34
C SER A 62 -8.93 -4.60 -12.15
N LYS A 63 -9.50 -3.51 -11.64
CA LYS A 63 -9.62 -2.26 -12.37
C LYS A 63 -8.41 -1.36 -12.11
N LEU A 64 -7.60 -1.12 -13.13
CA LEU A 64 -6.48 -0.18 -13.05
C LEU A 64 -7.02 1.26 -12.89
N LYS A 65 -6.70 1.88 -11.75
CA LYS A 65 -7.10 3.25 -11.39
C LYS A 65 -6.07 4.29 -11.80
N ALA A 66 -4.79 4.00 -11.55
CA ALA A 66 -3.71 4.92 -11.82
C ALA A 66 -2.37 4.20 -12.04
N ARG A 67 -1.44 4.90 -12.67
CA ARG A 67 -0.07 4.47 -12.90
C ARG A 67 0.87 5.62 -12.58
N PHE A 68 1.73 5.45 -11.60
CA PHE A 68 2.65 6.48 -11.11
C PHE A 68 4.09 6.13 -11.48
N VAL A 69 4.85 7.09 -11.97
CA VAL A 69 6.30 6.96 -12.09
C VAL A 69 6.90 6.97 -10.69
N CYS A 70 7.83 6.05 -10.41
CA CYS A 70 8.51 6.00 -9.11
C CYS A 70 10.02 5.84 -9.27
N SER A 71 10.74 5.94 -8.15
CA SER A 71 12.12 5.52 -8.01
C SER A 71 12.22 4.54 -6.87
N THR A 72 12.68 3.33 -7.14
CA THR A 72 12.91 2.29 -6.14
C THR A 72 14.38 2.25 -5.71
N GLY A 73 14.71 1.31 -4.82
CA GLY A 73 16.07 1.10 -4.33
C GLY A 73 17.07 0.79 -5.43
N LYS A 74 18.31 1.25 -5.24
CA LYS A 74 19.47 0.86 -6.06
C LYS A 74 19.69 -0.66 -5.99
N ARG A 75 20.57 -1.19 -6.83
CA ARG A 75 20.90 -2.63 -6.80
C ARG A 75 21.55 -3.06 -5.49
N GLU A 76 22.36 -2.18 -4.88
CA GLU A 76 23.06 -2.40 -3.61
C GLU A 76 22.12 -2.25 -2.39
N THR A 77 21.03 -1.54 -2.53
CA THR A 77 20.02 -1.29 -1.50
C THR A 77 18.63 -1.46 -2.08
N PRO A 78 18.24 -2.67 -2.53
CA PRO A 78 17.01 -2.87 -3.28
C PRO A 78 15.77 -2.65 -2.43
N THR A 79 14.67 -2.27 -3.08
CA THR A 79 13.35 -2.36 -2.47
C THR A 79 13.00 -3.85 -2.34
N PRO A 80 12.75 -4.37 -1.12
CA PRO A 80 12.49 -5.79 -0.96
C PRO A 80 11.24 -6.24 -1.70
N LEU A 81 11.36 -7.33 -2.45
CA LEU A 81 10.24 -7.96 -3.15
C LEU A 81 9.32 -8.65 -2.14
N GLY A 82 8.04 -8.73 -2.45
CA GLY A 82 7.07 -9.43 -1.61
C GLY A 82 5.70 -8.77 -1.57
N THR A 83 4.83 -9.35 -0.74
CA THR A 83 3.49 -8.83 -0.48
C THR A 83 3.41 -8.33 0.95
N TYR A 84 3.02 -7.09 1.12
CA TYR A 84 2.95 -6.40 2.40
C TYR A 84 1.54 -5.88 2.65
N ARG A 85 1.25 -5.61 3.93
CA ARG A 85 0.17 -4.75 4.33
C ARG A 85 0.76 -3.50 4.95
N SER A 86 0.43 -2.33 4.40
CA SER A 86 0.94 -1.06 4.90
C SER A 86 0.65 -0.88 6.39
N THR A 87 1.58 -0.27 7.11
CA THR A 87 1.48 -0.20 8.57
C THR A 87 0.94 1.13 9.07
N GLU A 88 1.30 2.25 8.44
CA GLU A 88 0.86 3.57 8.90
C GLU A 88 1.11 4.70 7.88
N GLN A 89 0.33 5.76 8.02
CA GLN A 89 0.62 7.09 7.49
C GLN A 89 1.45 7.82 8.54
N ILE A 90 2.68 8.22 8.20
CA ILE A 90 3.58 8.83 9.20
C ILE A 90 3.24 10.32 9.38
N ASN A 91 3.63 11.15 8.42
CA ASN A 91 3.45 12.60 8.47
C ASN A 91 3.43 13.20 7.07
N ALA A 92 2.75 14.34 6.92
CA ALA A 92 2.81 15.14 5.68
C ALA A 92 4.24 15.65 5.38
N TRP A 93 5.08 15.85 6.41
CA TRP A 93 6.51 16.09 6.31
C TRP A 93 7.27 15.15 7.24
N HIS A 94 8.16 14.32 6.68
CA HIS A 94 8.97 13.36 7.41
C HIS A 94 10.46 13.64 7.22
N TYR A 95 11.23 13.65 8.32
CA TYR A 95 12.68 13.80 8.29
C TYR A 95 13.36 12.44 8.37
N PHE A 96 14.12 12.10 7.35
CA PHE A 96 14.95 10.92 7.30
C PHE A 96 16.32 11.25 7.89
N ARG A 97 16.50 10.95 9.18
CA ARG A 97 17.70 11.33 9.96
C ARG A 97 18.98 10.80 9.32
N ASP A 98 19.00 9.51 8.95
CA ASP A 98 20.20 8.83 8.40
C ASP A 98 20.64 9.40 7.05
N TYR A 99 19.76 10.09 6.35
CA TYR A 99 19.99 10.69 5.04
C TYR A 99 20.00 12.22 5.05
N ASN A 100 19.79 12.83 6.21
CA ASN A 100 19.72 14.28 6.40
C ASN A 100 18.85 14.96 5.35
N CYS A 101 17.63 14.47 5.16
CA CYS A 101 16.70 15.00 4.16
C CYS A 101 15.25 14.89 4.61
N TRP A 102 14.41 15.72 4.01
CA TRP A 102 12.98 15.72 4.18
C TRP A 102 12.26 15.13 2.97
N ALA A 103 11.09 14.54 3.21
CA ALA A 103 10.15 14.20 2.17
C ALA A 103 8.72 14.42 2.67
N GLN A 104 7.78 14.50 1.72
CA GLN A 104 6.38 14.67 2.02
C GLN A 104 5.62 13.34 1.90
N TYR A 105 4.51 13.25 2.62
CA TYR A 105 3.54 12.17 2.52
C TYR A 105 4.16 10.77 2.72
N ALA A 106 4.92 10.64 3.80
CA ALA A 106 5.54 9.36 4.15
C ALA A 106 4.46 8.34 4.58
N TYR A 107 4.36 7.26 3.82
CA TYR A 107 3.43 6.17 4.02
C TYR A 107 4.20 4.87 4.10
N ARG A 108 4.19 4.22 5.26
CA ARG A 108 5.02 3.05 5.56
C ARG A 108 4.47 1.79 4.88
N ILE A 109 5.31 1.15 4.10
CA ILE A 109 5.04 -0.16 3.50
C ILE A 109 5.27 -1.24 4.55
N SER A 110 6.50 -1.33 5.06
CA SER A 110 6.93 -2.28 6.09
C SER A 110 8.30 -1.86 6.64
N GLY A 111 8.57 -2.07 7.92
CA GLY A 111 9.86 -1.74 8.53
C GLY A 111 10.32 -0.30 8.23
N ALA A 112 11.49 -0.16 7.62
CA ALA A 112 12.07 1.13 7.22
C ALA A 112 11.75 1.54 5.77
N TYR A 113 10.83 0.85 5.08
CA TYR A 113 10.48 1.12 3.70
C TYR A 113 9.17 1.89 3.58
N TYR A 114 9.19 2.97 2.79
CA TYR A 114 8.10 3.92 2.66
C TYR A 114 7.81 4.26 1.20
N PHE A 115 6.55 4.59 0.91
CA PHE A 115 6.24 5.53 -0.16
C PHE A 115 6.44 6.94 0.39
N HIS A 116 7.04 7.83 -0.39
CA HIS A 116 7.16 9.25 -0.07
C HIS A 116 7.45 10.06 -1.33
N SER A 117 7.36 11.39 -1.21
CA SER A 117 7.69 12.28 -2.34
C SER A 117 9.18 12.28 -2.69
N VAL A 118 9.54 12.98 -3.75
CA VAL A 118 10.90 13.47 -3.99
C VAL A 118 11.47 14.17 -2.75
N LEU A 119 12.80 14.26 -2.64
CA LEU A 119 13.50 14.72 -1.44
C LEU A 119 13.70 16.24 -1.41
N TYR A 120 13.82 16.75 -0.19
CA TYR A 120 14.09 18.15 0.13
C TYR A 120 15.26 18.26 1.10
N LYS A 121 16.10 19.30 0.95
CA LYS A 121 17.13 19.62 1.95
C LYS A 121 16.54 20.29 3.19
N VAL A 122 15.53 21.16 2.98
CA VAL A 122 14.88 21.93 4.04
C VAL A 122 13.38 21.70 3.96
N LYS A 123 12.73 21.55 5.13
CA LYS A 123 11.27 21.44 5.23
C LYS A 123 10.61 22.71 4.64
N GLY A 124 9.66 22.53 3.75
CA GLY A 124 8.95 23.64 3.09
C GLY A 124 9.71 24.30 1.94
N GLY A 125 10.95 23.88 1.66
CA GLY A 125 11.74 24.37 0.54
C GLY A 125 11.36 23.77 -0.81
N THR A 126 12.26 23.89 -1.79
CA THR A 126 12.10 23.27 -3.11
C THR A 126 12.64 21.84 -3.13
N PRO A 127 12.06 20.92 -3.91
CA PRO A 127 12.61 19.59 -4.10
C PRO A 127 14.04 19.64 -4.64
N THR A 128 14.90 18.74 -4.22
CA THR A 128 16.25 18.62 -4.79
C THR A 128 16.16 18.20 -6.26
N ALA A 129 16.83 18.91 -7.15
CA ALA A 129 16.80 18.65 -8.59
C ALA A 129 17.22 17.21 -8.94
N SER A 130 18.21 16.64 -8.21
CA SER A 130 18.63 15.26 -8.40
C SER A 130 17.53 14.26 -8.07
N SER A 131 16.75 14.48 -7.01
CA SER A 131 15.65 13.61 -6.62
C SER A 131 14.54 13.61 -7.67
N VAL A 132 14.25 14.77 -8.26
CA VAL A 132 13.26 14.91 -9.35
C VAL A 132 13.75 14.21 -10.61
N ARG A 133 14.99 14.46 -11.06
CA ARG A 133 15.55 13.82 -12.26
C ARG A 133 15.66 12.29 -12.18
N ASN A 134 15.74 11.76 -10.97
CA ASN A 134 15.86 10.32 -10.74
C ASN A 134 14.51 9.58 -10.73
N LEU A 135 13.38 10.26 -10.86
CA LEU A 135 12.10 9.57 -11.05
C LEU A 135 12.15 8.73 -12.33
N GLY A 136 11.70 7.49 -12.24
CA GLY A 136 11.79 6.50 -13.31
C GLY A 136 13.07 5.66 -13.31
N ARG A 137 13.95 5.81 -12.29
CA ARG A 137 15.21 5.07 -12.16
C ARG A 137 15.39 4.52 -10.74
N ARG A 138 16.12 3.44 -10.58
CA ARG A 138 16.57 2.94 -9.27
C ARG A 138 17.54 3.95 -8.64
N ALA A 139 17.15 4.62 -7.56
CA ALA A 139 17.95 5.71 -6.98
C ALA A 139 17.81 5.87 -5.46
N SER A 140 16.94 5.12 -4.80
CA SER A 140 16.75 5.20 -3.35
C SER A 140 17.60 4.18 -2.59
N HIS A 141 17.47 4.18 -1.26
CA HIS A 141 18.02 3.15 -0.38
C HIS A 141 16.94 2.14 0.07
N GLY A 142 15.98 1.86 -0.83
CA GLY A 142 14.92 0.90 -0.61
C GLY A 142 13.50 1.48 -0.58
N CYS A 143 13.32 2.76 -0.22
CA CYS A 143 12.03 3.43 -0.29
C CYS A 143 11.55 3.61 -1.74
N VAL A 144 10.25 3.80 -1.92
CA VAL A 144 9.61 4.08 -3.21
C VAL A 144 9.30 5.58 -3.29
N ARG A 145 10.12 6.32 -4.06
CA ARG A 145 9.97 7.78 -4.27
C ARG A 145 8.99 8.05 -5.39
N LEU A 146 8.17 9.06 -5.21
CA LEU A 146 7.12 9.49 -6.14
C LEU A 146 7.20 11.00 -6.36
N SER A 147 6.46 11.52 -7.34
CA SER A 147 6.15 12.95 -7.35
C SER A 147 5.38 13.33 -6.08
N VAL A 148 5.38 14.61 -5.72
CA VAL A 148 4.64 15.10 -4.55
C VAL A 148 3.15 14.75 -4.65
N GLU A 149 2.57 14.95 -5.82
CA GLU A 149 1.15 14.69 -6.10
C GLU A 149 0.80 13.20 -5.93
N ASN A 150 1.63 12.30 -6.48
CA ASN A 150 1.38 10.86 -6.41
C ASN A 150 1.60 10.33 -4.99
N ALA A 151 2.59 10.83 -4.27
CA ALA A 151 2.79 10.50 -2.85
C ALA A 151 1.59 10.98 -2.00
N LYS A 152 1.11 12.21 -2.23
CA LYS A 152 -0.10 12.76 -1.60
C LYS A 152 -1.32 11.91 -1.90
N TRP A 153 -1.45 11.47 -3.15
CA TRP A 153 -2.57 10.63 -3.55
C TRP A 153 -2.61 9.31 -2.76
N ILE A 154 -1.48 8.58 -2.71
CA ILE A 154 -1.37 7.34 -1.93
C ILE A 154 -1.67 7.60 -0.44
N TYR A 155 -1.03 8.63 0.12
CA TYR A 155 -1.19 9.01 1.52
C TYR A 155 -2.65 9.27 1.90
N ASN A 156 -3.41 9.95 1.04
CA ASN A 156 -4.78 10.33 1.34
C ASN A 156 -5.82 9.24 1.04
N ASN A 157 -5.52 8.32 0.10
CA ASN A 157 -6.51 7.37 -0.40
C ASN A 157 -6.28 5.92 0.06
N CYS A 158 -5.09 5.61 0.57
CA CYS A 158 -4.74 4.25 1.00
C CYS A 158 -4.71 4.16 2.53
N PRO A 159 -5.72 3.54 3.17
CA PRO A 159 -5.73 3.37 4.62
C PRO A 159 -4.65 2.36 5.09
N LYS A 160 -4.31 2.40 6.37
CA LYS A 160 -3.48 1.37 7.02
C LYS A 160 -4.06 -0.02 6.72
N GLY A 161 -3.20 -0.95 6.33
CA GLY A 161 -3.56 -2.30 5.94
C GLY A 161 -3.74 -2.49 4.42
N THR A 162 -3.60 -1.43 3.62
CA THR A 162 -3.61 -1.52 2.15
C THR A 162 -2.57 -2.54 1.68
N ILE A 163 -2.97 -3.39 0.74
CA ILE A 163 -2.08 -4.40 0.16
C ILE A 163 -1.08 -3.71 -0.78
N VAL A 164 0.20 -3.99 -0.55
CA VAL A 164 1.31 -3.52 -1.39
C VAL A 164 2.09 -4.73 -1.88
N VAL A 165 2.17 -4.92 -3.18
CA VAL A 165 2.99 -5.96 -3.81
C VAL A 165 4.19 -5.29 -4.45
N VAL A 166 5.40 -5.72 -4.11
CA VAL A 166 6.65 -5.30 -4.75
C VAL A 166 7.16 -6.47 -5.57
N ARG A 167 7.34 -6.25 -6.86
CA ARG A 167 7.76 -7.28 -7.83
C ARG A 167 8.72 -6.72 -8.88
N GLU A 168 9.37 -7.59 -9.61
CA GLU A 168 10.08 -7.31 -10.87
C GLU A 168 9.18 -7.54 -12.06
#